data_326f034e25e144c98a397f76a2a3eade
#
_entry.id   326f034e25e144c98a397f76a2a3eade
#
_cell.length_a   1.000
_cell.length_b   1.000
_cell.length_c   1.000
_cell.angle_alpha   90.00
_cell.angle_beta   90.00
_cell.angle_gamma   90.00
#
_symmetry.space_group_name_H-M   'P 1'
#
loop_
_entity.id
_entity.type
_entity.pdbx_description
1 polymer ?
#
loop_
_entity_poly.entity_id
_entity_poly.type
_entity_poly.pdbx_seq_one_letter_code
_entity_poly.pdbx_strand_id
1 'polypeptide(L)'
;MPLNILQGQQKTTQQTDSLVRYVDPKVFFAQANVAPIITVLQALKRLQFAPAIKPEWVEEDMGDPTTTLNGAIDNSPATVTVNVAAGTGEMFKANDIIQIGSEQMLVSDRTVDKLTVVRNFGTAGLEAHADASVIRFLGSAFAEGSASGTGIRQKSGLVDNYHQIFKTPVEASGTEMNVKRYERMNETWMSKNKKVAFRYHMEAKERAFIAGQKKYDTDAARRTCSGILEYLTMREDMSSSFTRAKFEAFIEEVMRNGGNNYFLFGTGKFLRVFNTEVLGNSQMNITPETKKWGLNIQNYHSVFGNITIVYHRVLHKILSDVYGGCAMLLDMDLVTEYYLRKDQYQPNIQNNDVDGRKDQYLAECCPGVANPANHGFLWGV
;
A
#
# COMPACT_ATOMS: atom_id res chain seq x y z
N MET A 1 -62.41 28.32 22.15
CA MET A 1 -61.98 28.88 20.83
C MET A 1 -63.26 29.20 20.06
N PRO A 2 -63.40 30.39 19.50
CA PRO A 2 -64.58 30.68 18.63
C PRO A 2 -64.45 29.85 17.36
N LEU A 3 -65.49 29.14 17.00
CA LEU A 3 -65.61 28.42 15.75
C LEU A 3 -65.84 29.46 14.64
N ASN A 4 -64.78 29.76 13.90
CA ASN A 4 -64.88 30.58 12.70
C ASN A 4 -65.29 29.71 11.47
N ILE A 5 -66.50 29.82 11.04
CA ILE A 5 -66.96 29.22 9.79
C ILE A 5 -66.49 30.09 8.66
N LEU A 6 -65.50 29.60 7.89
CA LEU A 6 -64.97 30.28 6.72
C LEU A 6 -65.73 29.79 5.47
N GLN A 7 -66.17 30.72 4.62
CA GLN A 7 -66.84 30.42 3.36
C GLN A 7 -65.80 30.30 2.23
N GLY A 8 -65.97 29.30 1.36
CA GLY A 8 -65.12 29.11 0.21
C GLY A 8 -64.45 27.71 0.15
N GLN A 9 -63.74 27.43 -0.92
CA GLN A 9 -63.05 26.18 -1.11
C GLN A 9 -61.79 26.12 -0.23
N GLN A 10 -61.68 25.10 0.64
CA GLN A 10 -60.51 24.91 1.47
C GLN A 10 -59.32 24.43 0.65
N LYS A 11 -58.24 25.15 0.66
CA LYS A 11 -56.99 24.81 -0.03
C LYS A 11 -55.96 24.27 0.98
N THR A 12 -55.06 23.40 0.50
CA THR A 12 -53.98 22.79 1.31
C THR A 12 -53.05 23.83 1.96
N THR A 13 -52.98 25.04 1.37
CA THR A 13 -52.16 26.18 1.91
C THR A 13 -52.78 26.82 3.13
N GLN A 14 -54.07 26.57 3.45
CA GLN A 14 -54.80 27.23 4.55
C GLN A 14 -54.77 26.42 5.85
N GLN A 15 -54.36 25.11 5.78
CA GLN A 15 -54.32 24.23 6.95
C GLN A 15 -53.13 23.28 6.81
N THR A 16 -51.92 23.84 6.96
CA THR A 16 -50.66 23.13 6.77
C THR A 16 -50.31 22.19 7.93
N ASP A 17 -50.82 22.47 9.14
CA ASP A 17 -50.40 21.76 10.37
C ASP A 17 -50.99 20.35 10.48
N SER A 18 -52.09 20.07 9.74
CA SER A 18 -52.73 18.74 9.71
C SER A 18 -52.35 17.88 8.50
N LEU A 19 -51.52 18.40 7.58
CA LEU A 19 -51.09 17.64 6.41
C LEU A 19 -50.07 16.57 6.78
N VAL A 20 -50.39 15.32 6.47
CA VAL A 20 -49.42 14.20 6.65
C VAL A 20 -48.28 14.36 5.65
N ARG A 21 -47.08 14.48 6.16
CA ARG A 21 -45.87 14.48 5.33
C ARG A 21 -45.56 13.07 4.84
N TYR A 22 -45.49 12.88 3.58
CA TYR A 22 -44.93 11.67 3.00
C TYR A 22 -43.39 11.80 2.99
N VAL A 23 -42.71 10.96 3.74
CA VAL A 23 -41.26 10.82 3.73
C VAL A 23 -40.95 9.39 3.28
N ASP A 24 -40.17 9.24 2.22
CA ASP A 24 -39.75 7.91 1.74
C ASP A 24 -38.96 7.21 2.86
N PRO A 25 -39.39 6.01 3.31
CA PRO A 25 -38.70 5.27 4.36
C PRO A 25 -37.33 4.73 3.90
N LYS A 26 -37.04 4.78 2.59
CA LYS A 26 -35.75 4.35 2.07
C LYS A 26 -34.66 5.38 2.35
N VAL A 27 -33.57 4.93 2.95
CA VAL A 27 -32.37 5.76 3.15
C VAL A 27 -31.38 5.47 2.04
N PHE A 28 -31.10 6.47 1.21
CA PHE A 28 -30.11 6.36 0.15
C PHE A 28 -28.73 6.68 0.69
N PHE A 29 -27.83 5.67 0.70
CA PHE A 29 -26.44 5.89 1.09
C PHE A 29 -25.60 6.29 -0.11
N ALA A 30 -25.02 7.48 -0.06
CA ALA A 30 -24.16 8.01 -1.12
C ALA A 30 -22.81 7.29 -1.27
N GLN A 31 -22.44 6.42 -0.33
CA GLN A 31 -21.11 5.82 -0.26
C GLN A 31 -21.20 4.30 -0.20
N ALA A 32 -20.85 3.64 -1.32
CA ALA A 32 -20.88 2.18 -1.40
C ALA A 32 -19.55 1.54 -0.95
N ASN A 33 -18.42 1.86 -1.53
CA ASN A 33 -17.13 1.19 -1.27
C ASN A 33 -16.22 2.06 -0.40
N VAL A 34 -16.20 1.78 0.89
CA VAL A 34 -15.49 2.61 1.89
C VAL A 34 -14.07 2.13 2.18
N ALA A 35 -13.75 0.86 1.97
CA ALA A 35 -12.47 0.25 2.31
C ALA A 35 -12.02 -0.78 1.27
N PRO A 36 -11.57 -0.36 0.07
CA PRO A 36 -11.20 -1.28 -1.00
C PRO A 36 -10.00 -2.17 -0.67
N ILE A 37 -8.93 -1.64 -0.05
CA ILE A 37 -7.72 -2.40 0.30
C ILE A 37 -8.07 -3.47 1.33
N ILE A 38 -8.76 -3.09 2.43
CA ILE A 38 -9.18 -4.05 3.47
C ILE A 38 -10.10 -5.11 2.86
N THR A 39 -11.02 -4.74 1.97
CA THR A 39 -11.91 -5.70 1.31
C THR A 39 -11.12 -6.71 0.47
N VAL A 40 -10.11 -6.27 -0.26
CA VAL A 40 -9.24 -7.15 -1.04
C VAL A 40 -8.41 -8.06 -0.12
N LEU A 41 -7.82 -7.53 0.96
CA LEU A 41 -7.07 -8.32 1.94
C LEU A 41 -7.93 -9.41 2.57
N GLN A 42 -9.17 -9.09 2.95
CA GLN A 42 -10.13 -10.06 3.48
C GLN A 42 -10.52 -11.11 2.44
N ALA A 43 -10.75 -10.71 1.20
CA ALA A 43 -11.10 -11.61 0.10
C ALA A 43 -9.96 -12.58 -0.27
N LEU A 44 -8.72 -12.11 -0.20
CA LEU A 44 -7.51 -12.90 -0.41
C LEU A 44 -7.07 -13.68 0.85
N LYS A 45 -7.79 -13.54 1.96
CA LYS A 45 -7.47 -14.15 3.27
C LYS A 45 -6.07 -13.76 3.80
N ARG A 46 -5.61 -12.56 3.49
CA ARG A 46 -4.34 -11.99 3.95
C ARG A 46 -4.50 -11.36 5.35
N LEU A 47 -5.03 -12.14 6.30
CA LEU A 47 -5.18 -11.75 7.70
C LEU A 47 -4.41 -12.71 8.58
N GLN A 48 -3.51 -12.19 9.39
CA GLN A 48 -2.66 -13.00 10.28
C GLN A 48 -2.78 -12.54 11.72
N PHE A 49 -2.96 -13.50 12.61
CA PHE A 49 -2.92 -13.22 14.05
C PHE A 49 -1.50 -12.99 14.52
N ALA A 50 -1.26 -11.87 15.21
CA ALA A 50 0.03 -11.55 15.80
C ALA A 50 -0.17 -11.25 17.31
N PRO A 51 0.31 -12.11 18.23
CA PRO A 51 0.07 -11.99 19.67
C PRO A 51 0.91 -10.91 20.34
N ALA A 52 1.68 -10.12 19.60
CA ALA A 52 2.53 -9.05 20.09
C ALA A 52 1.94 -7.67 19.82
N ILE A 53 2.27 -6.69 20.65
CA ILE A 53 1.92 -5.28 20.45
C ILE A 53 2.58 -4.73 19.18
N LYS A 54 3.75 -5.25 18.87
CA LYS A 54 4.62 -4.89 17.77
C LYS A 54 4.85 -6.15 16.94
N PRO A 55 4.06 -6.40 15.89
CA PRO A 55 4.36 -7.46 14.95
C PRO A 55 5.63 -7.14 14.18
N GLU A 56 6.45 -8.15 14.02
CA GLU A 56 7.72 -8.09 13.30
C GLU A 56 7.75 -9.20 12.25
N TRP A 57 8.35 -8.90 11.10
CA TRP A 57 8.59 -9.89 10.06
C TRP A 57 10.00 -9.78 9.54
N VAL A 58 10.49 -10.89 9.02
CA VAL A 58 11.84 -10.98 8.46
C VAL A 58 11.76 -10.76 6.97
N GLU A 59 12.61 -9.87 6.47
CA GLU A 59 12.80 -9.66 5.03
C GLU A 59 14.19 -10.12 4.64
N GLU A 60 14.25 -10.85 3.55
CA GLU A 60 15.50 -11.29 2.94
C GLU A 60 15.49 -10.83 1.50
N ASP A 61 16.46 -10.02 1.13
CA ASP A 61 16.70 -9.60 -0.23
C ASP A 61 17.94 -10.32 -0.76
N MET A 62 17.81 -11.04 -1.85
CA MET A 62 18.97 -11.62 -2.52
C MET A 62 19.89 -10.56 -3.10
N GLY A 63 19.40 -9.33 -3.24
CA GLY A 63 20.13 -8.19 -3.79
C GLY A 63 20.64 -8.45 -5.20
N ASP A 64 20.62 -7.44 -6.03
CA ASP A 64 21.44 -7.48 -7.25
C ASP A 64 22.90 -7.30 -6.81
N PRO A 65 23.83 -8.24 -7.08
CA PRO A 65 25.24 -8.11 -6.67
C PRO A 65 25.94 -7.04 -7.50
N THR A 66 25.44 -5.82 -7.41
CA THR A 66 25.98 -4.62 -8.03
C THR A 66 26.37 -3.62 -6.95
N THR A 67 27.46 -2.91 -7.19
CA THR A 67 27.92 -1.81 -6.34
C THR A 67 28.50 -0.72 -7.22
N THR A 68 28.96 0.37 -6.61
CA THR A 68 29.62 1.47 -7.32
C THR A 68 31.08 1.59 -6.90
N LEU A 69 31.89 2.05 -7.83
CA LEU A 69 33.29 2.37 -7.61
C LEU A 69 33.40 3.59 -6.67
N ASN A 70 34.27 3.52 -5.68
CA ASN A 70 34.57 4.62 -4.78
C ASN A 70 35.97 5.16 -5.10
N GLY A 71 36.01 6.22 -5.89
CA GLY A 71 37.21 6.81 -6.48
C GLY A 71 37.55 6.24 -7.85
N ALA A 72 37.90 7.12 -8.79
CA ALA A 72 38.27 6.73 -10.15
C ALA A 72 39.51 5.83 -10.19
N ILE A 73 39.56 4.92 -11.16
CA ILE A 73 40.74 4.09 -11.46
C ILE A 73 41.25 4.38 -12.89
N ASP A 74 42.55 4.37 -13.02
CA ASP A 74 43.22 4.60 -14.31
C ASP A 74 43.27 3.30 -15.17
N ASN A 75 43.80 3.41 -16.39
CA ASN A 75 44.02 2.28 -17.28
C ASN A 75 45.40 1.60 -17.07
N SER A 76 46.02 1.80 -15.92
CA SER A 76 47.31 1.19 -15.57
C SER A 76 47.16 -0.25 -15.06
N PRO A 77 47.93 -1.20 -15.57
CA PRO A 77 47.94 -2.56 -15.01
C PRO A 77 48.53 -2.60 -13.58
N ALA A 78 49.21 -1.53 -13.13
CA ALA A 78 49.71 -1.42 -11.77
C ALA A 78 48.61 -1.09 -10.74
N THR A 79 47.42 -0.63 -11.19
CA THR A 79 46.26 -0.37 -10.30
C THR A 79 45.56 -1.68 -9.97
N VAL A 80 46.00 -2.35 -8.94
CA VAL A 80 45.48 -3.65 -8.49
C VAL A 80 44.44 -3.55 -7.39
N THR A 81 44.02 -2.34 -7.05
CA THR A 81 43.07 -2.11 -5.96
C THR A 81 41.85 -1.34 -6.46
N VAL A 82 40.70 -1.87 -6.19
CA VAL A 82 39.37 -1.28 -6.49
C VAL A 82 38.65 -1.05 -5.17
N ASN A 83 38.37 0.20 -4.84
CA ASN A 83 37.52 0.53 -3.69
C ASN A 83 36.06 0.51 -4.14
N VAL A 84 35.21 -0.13 -3.34
CA VAL A 84 33.76 -0.21 -3.58
C VAL A 84 33.01 0.68 -2.59
N ALA A 85 31.74 0.94 -2.87
CA ALA A 85 30.90 1.73 -1.98
C ALA A 85 30.91 1.13 -0.55
N ALA A 86 30.86 2.00 0.46
CA ALA A 86 30.97 1.60 1.85
C ALA A 86 29.94 0.54 2.25
N GLY A 87 30.38 -0.53 2.89
CA GLY A 87 29.56 -1.65 3.36
C GLY A 87 29.17 -2.66 2.26
N THR A 88 29.59 -2.47 1.01
CA THR A 88 29.25 -3.39 -0.09
C THR A 88 30.37 -4.39 -0.41
N GLY A 89 31.56 -4.20 0.13
CA GLY A 89 32.68 -5.10 -0.12
C GLY A 89 32.43 -6.55 0.33
N GLU A 90 31.54 -6.76 1.31
CA GLU A 90 31.17 -8.11 1.77
C GLU A 90 30.45 -8.97 0.71
N MET A 91 29.95 -8.36 -0.37
CA MET A 91 29.30 -9.05 -1.48
C MET A 91 30.27 -9.86 -2.33
N PHE A 92 31.58 -9.52 -2.27
CA PHE A 92 32.62 -10.10 -3.11
C PHE A 92 33.56 -10.99 -2.30
N LYS A 93 34.11 -12.00 -2.94
CA LYS A 93 35.10 -12.90 -2.37
C LYS A 93 36.22 -13.19 -3.39
N ALA A 94 37.30 -13.80 -2.91
CA ALA A 94 38.36 -14.26 -3.81
C ALA A 94 37.83 -15.24 -4.87
N ASN A 95 38.35 -15.13 -6.07
CA ASN A 95 37.94 -15.84 -7.28
C ASN A 95 36.62 -15.36 -7.92
N ASP A 96 36.06 -14.26 -7.48
CA ASP A 96 34.91 -13.65 -8.16
C ASP A 96 35.38 -12.84 -9.36
N ILE A 97 34.57 -12.88 -10.44
CA ILE A 97 34.74 -12.04 -11.61
C ILE A 97 33.79 -10.86 -11.50
N ILE A 98 34.36 -9.66 -11.54
CA ILE A 98 33.63 -8.40 -11.58
C ILE A 98 33.82 -7.73 -12.92
N GLN A 99 32.82 -6.94 -13.32
CA GLN A 99 32.84 -6.14 -14.54
C GLN A 99 32.59 -4.67 -14.23
N ILE A 100 33.43 -3.80 -14.80
CA ILE A 100 33.25 -2.35 -14.79
C ILE A 100 33.33 -1.87 -16.25
N GLY A 101 32.26 -1.26 -16.78
CA GLY A 101 32.20 -0.97 -18.20
C GLY A 101 32.29 -2.23 -19.05
N SER A 102 33.30 -2.35 -19.89
CA SER A 102 33.59 -3.56 -20.68
C SER A 102 34.73 -4.41 -20.06
N GLU A 103 35.50 -3.88 -19.11
CA GLU A 103 36.63 -4.56 -18.51
C GLU A 103 36.16 -5.59 -17.47
N GLN A 104 36.70 -6.81 -17.56
CA GLN A 104 36.52 -7.86 -16.56
C GLN A 104 37.79 -8.00 -15.69
N MET A 105 37.59 -8.16 -14.40
CA MET A 105 38.64 -8.28 -13.41
C MET A 105 38.39 -9.48 -12.51
N LEU A 106 39.45 -10.19 -12.13
CA LEU A 106 39.37 -11.26 -11.15
C LEU A 106 39.74 -10.73 -9.77
N VAL A 107 38.88 -10.90 -8.80
CA VAL A 107 39.14 -10.58 -7.39
C VAL A 107 40.09 -11.62 -6.80
N SER A 108 41.26 -11.22 -6.37
CA SER A 108 42.25 -12.09 -5.72
C SER A 108 42.09 -12.08 -4.20
N ASP A 109 41.78 -10.93 -3.62
CA ASP A 109 41.59 -10.78 -2.17
C ASP A 109 40.64 -9.61 -1.87
N ARG A 110 40.14 -9.55 -0.63
CA ARG A 110 39.22 -8.53 -0.12
C ARG A 110 39.56 -8.10 1.29
N THR A 111 39.54 -6.79 1.50
CA THR A 111 39.68 -6.19 2.84
C THR A 111 38.57 -5.14 3.02
N VAL A 112 37.56 -5.45 3.83
CA VAL A 112 36.35 -4.60 4.04
C VAL A 112 35.76 -4.15 2.72
N ASP A 113 35.91 -2.88 2.31
CA ASP A 113 35.38 -2.28 1.06
C ASP A 113 36.47 -2.08 -0.02
N LYS A 114 37.55 -2.84 0.07
CA LYS A 114 38.67 -2.78 -0.84
C LYS A 114 38.91 -4.14 -1.46
N LEU A 115 38.83 -4.20 -2.78
CA LEU A 115 39.07 -5.42 -3.54
C LEU A 115 40.48 -5.36 -4.15
N THR A 116 41.26 -6.41 -3.97
CA THR A 116 42.49 -6.61 -4.73
C THR A 116 42.14 -7.40 -5.98
N VAL A 117 42.47 -6.87 -7.15
CA VAL A 117 42.02 -7.44 -8.42
C VAL A 117 43.19 -7.68 -9.37
N VAL A 118 43.01 -8.68 -10.21
CA VAL A 118 43.82 -8.88 -11.42
C VAL A 118 43.04 -8.23 -12.57
N ARG A 119 43.60 -7.11 -13.09
CA ARG A 119 43.04 -6.36 -14.19
C ARG A 119 43.16 -7.10 -15.51
N ASN A 120 42.27 -6.75 -16.48
CA ASN A 120 42.30 -7.34 -17.82
C ASN A 120 42.22 -8.87 -17.83
N PHE A 121 41.36 -9.44 -16.96
CA PHE A 121 41.16 -10.89 -16.90
C PHE A 121 40.35 -11.42 -18.11
N GLY A 122 39.60 -10.55 -18.75
CA GLY A 122 38.85 -10.84 -19.97
C GLY A 122 39.61 -10.45 -21.26
N THR A 123 38.87 -10.30 -22.36
CA THR A 123 39.41 -9.96 -23.68
C THR A 123 39.27 -8.46 -24.05
N ALA A 124 38.59 -7.69 -23.22
CA ALA A 124 38.22 -6.31 -23.55
C ALA A 124 39.39 -5.28 -23.41
N GLY A 125 40.45 -5.63 -22.69
CA GLY A 125 41.55 -4.73 -22.41
C GLY A 125 41.37 -3.87 -21.16
N LEU A 126 42.40 -3.08 -20.85
CA LEU A 126 42.43 -2.16 -19.71
C LEU A 126 41.65 -0.89 -20.05
N GLU A 127 40.79 -0.46 -19.17
CA GLU A 127 40.04 0.80 -19.32
C GLU A 127 40.19 1.66 -18.04
N ALA A 128 40.10 2.99 -18.23
CA ALA A 128 39.95 3.92 -17.10
C ALA A 128 38.48 4.02 -16.74
N HIS A 129 38.19 3.94 -15.44
CA HIS A 129 36.81 4.02 -14.93
C HIS A 129 36.64 5.21 -14.01
N ALA A 130 35.59 6.00 -14.27
CA ALA A 130 35.22 7.15 -13.45
C ALA A 130 34.71 6.71 -12.05
N ASP A 131 34.78 7.63 -11.11
CA ASP A 131 34.11 7.47 -9.83
C ASP A 131 32.61 7.20 -10.01
N ALA A 132 32.02 6.42 -9.11
CA ALA A 132 30.63 5.97 -9.16
C ALA A 132 30.27 5.06 -10.34
N SER A 133 31.26 4.57 -11.12
CA SER A 133 31.00 3.55 -12.17
C SER A 133 30.42 2.28 -11.54
N VAL A 134 29.45 1.67 -12.20
CA VAL A 134 28.76 0.47 -11.72
C VAL A 134 29.66 -0.74 -11.84
N ILE A 135 29.83 -1.46 -10.73
CA ILE A 135 30.55 -2.74 -10.62
C ILE A 135 29.50 -3.85 -10.59
N ARG A 136 29.57 -4.80 -11.53
CA ARG A 136 28.69 -5.94 -11.59
C ARG A 136 29.44 -7.23 -11.28
N PHE A 137 28.80 -8.11 -10.51
CA PHE A 137 29.28 -9.48 -10.32
C PHE A 137 28.81 -10.34 -11.50
N LEU A 138 29.74 -11.06 -12.12
CA LEU A 138 29.44 -11.98 -13.22
C LEU A 138 29.40 -13.44 -12.81
N GLY A 139 30.15 -13.80 -11.79
CA GLY A 139 30.29 -15.19 -11.35
C GLY A 139 31.60 -15.41 -10.63
N SER A 140 31.93 -16.66 -10.35
CA SER A 140 33.21 -17.04 -9.73
C SER A 140 33.97 -17.99 -10.66
N ALA A 141 35.30 -17.82 -10.77
CA ALA A 141 36.16 -18.67 -11.54
C ALA A 141 37.23 -19.31 -10.64
N PHE A 142 37.13 -20.60 -10.43
CA PHE A 142 38.06 -21.37 -9.64
C PHE A 142 39.07 -22.11 -10.55
N ALA A 143 40.29 -22.24 -10.07
CA ALA A 143 41.29 -23.07 -10.75
C ALA A 143 40.94 -24.56 -10.64
N GLU A 144 41.35 -25.32 -11.65
CA GLU A 144 41.20 -26.77 -11.63
C GLU A 144 41.89 -27.37 -10.40
N GLY A 145 41.18 -28.24 -9.67
CA GLY A 145 41.71 -28.86 -8.47
C GLY A 145 41.77 -27.96 -7.22
N SER A 146 41.26 -26.74 -7.28
CA SER A 146 41.19 -25.82 -6.13
C SER A 146 40.18 -26.27 -5.07
N ALA A 147 40.41 -25.91 -3.83
CA ALA A 147 39.50 -26.13 -2.72
C ALA A 147 38.21 -25.26 -2.89
N SER A 148 37.11 -25.68 -2.25
CA SER A 148 35.91 -24.87 -2.19
C SER A 148 36.18 -23.50 -1.58
N GLY A 149 35.58 -22.48 -2.20
CA GLY A 149 35.69 -21.10 -1.69
C GLY A 149 34.89 -20.83 -0.41
N THR A 150 34.89 -19.57 0.02
CA THR A 150 34.11 -19.11 1.18
C THR A 150 32.62 -19.27 0.93
N GLY A 151 31.87 -19.77 1.92
CA GLY A 151 30.44 -19.92 1.87
C GLY A 151 29.71 -18.58 1.74
N ILE A 152 28.55 -18.60 1.07
CA ILE A 152 27.66 -17.44 0.96
C ILE A 152 26.76 -17.42 2.20
N ARG A 153 26.58 -16.23 2.77
CA ARG A 153 25.60 -15.98 3.84
C ARG A 153 24.68 -14.83 3.44
N GLN A 154 23.44 -14.98 3.71
CA GLN A 154 22.46 -13.92 3.52
C GLN A 154 22.20 -13.21 4.85
N LYS A 155 22.00 -11.91 4.81
CA LYS A 155 21.64 -11.09 5.98
C LYS A 155 20.15 -10.80 5.88
N SER A 156 19.39 -11.27 6.87
CA SER A 156 17.98 -10.93 7.02
C SER A 156 17.82 -9.62 7.79
N GLY A 157 16.86 -8.81 7.40
CA GLY A 157 16.41 -7.60 8.09
C GLY A 157 15.11 -7.85 8.85
N LEU A 158 14.93 -7.20 10.00
CA LEU A 158 13.67 -7.17 10.75
C LEU A 158 12.94 -5.88 10.43
N VAL A 159 11.70 -5.99 9.96
CA VAL A 159 10.77 -4.87 9.76
C VAL A 159 9.62 -5.01 10.75
N ASP A 160 9.10 -3.90 11.24
CA ASP A 160 8.10 -3.89 12.29
C ASP A 160 7.01 -2.84 12.08
N ASN A 161 5.87 -3.06 12.74
CA ASN A 161 4.79 -2.09 12.86
C ASN A 161 4.16 -2.14 14.27
N TYR A 162 3.28 -1.20 14.60
CA TYR A 162 2.50 -1.23 15.84
C TYR A 162 1.02 -1.48 15.55
N HIS A 163 0.38 -2.32 16.37
CA HIS A 163 -1.06 -2.45 16.34
C HIS A 163 -1.73 -1.18 16.85
N GLN A 164 -2.62 -0.61 16.02
CA GLN A 164 -3.46 0.53 16.38
C GLN A 164 -4.83 0.05 16.83
N ILE A 165 -5.35 0.67 17.88
CA ILE A 165 -6.70 0.37 18.41
C ILE A 165 -7.70 1.29 17.74
N PHE A 166 -8.66 0.71 17.03
CA PHE A 166 -9.79 1.40 16.43
C PHE A 166 -11.04 1.16 17.25
N LYS A 167 -11.73 2.24 17.65
CA LYS A 167 -13.00 2.18 18.38
C LYS A 167 -14.01 3.12 17.76
N THR A 168 -15.20 2.61 17.46
CA THR A 168 -16.28 3.41 16.90
C THR A 168 -17.56 3.13 17.70
N PRO A 169 -17.89 3.98 18.67
CA PRO A 169 -19.08 3.81 19.50
C PRO A 169 -20.35 4.20 18.77
N VAL A 170 -21.46 3.59 19.17
CA VAL A 170 -22.83 3.94 18.78
C VAL A 170 -23.64 4.05 20.06
N GLU A 171 -24.20 5.22 20.32
CA GLU A 171 -24.94 5.51 21.54
C GLU A 171 -26.36 5.97 21.22
N ALA A 172 -27.34 5.56 22.02
CA ALA A 172 -28.70 6.04 21.97
C ALA A 172 -29.29 6.13 23.37
N SER A 173 -30.00 7.20 23.65
CA SER A 173 -30.79 7.31 24.91
C SER A 173 -32.02 6.39 24.89
N GLY A 174 -32.53 6.04 26.03
CA GLY A 174 -33.77 5.25 26.15
C GLY A 174 -34.94 5.89 25.41
N THR A 175 -35.07 7.23 25.48
CA THR A 175 -36.10 7.96 24.76
C THR A 175 -35.92 7.83 23.23
N GLU A 176 -34.70 7.96 22.70
CA GLU A 176 -34.41 7.87 21.27
C GLU A 176 -34.72 6.47 20.70
N MET A 177 -34.55 5.43 21.51
CA MET A 177 -34.88 4.06 21.11
C MET A 177 -36.38 3.81 20.99
N ASN A 178 -37.21 4.54 21.75
CA ASN A 178 -38.64 4.38 21.80
C ASN A 178 -39.41 5.33 20.87
N VAL A 179 -38.81 6.45 20.45
CA VAL A 179 -39.46 7.39 19.55
C VAL A 179 -39.56 6.80 18.13
N LYS A 180 -40.77 6.81 17.58
CA LYS A 180 -41.00 6.42 16.17
C LYS A 180 -40.66 7.56 15.25
N ARG A 181 -39.84 7.32 14.25
CA ARG A 181 -39.46 8.27 13.20
C ARG A 181 -39.95 7.80 11.83
N TYR A 182 -40.27 8.71 10.95
CA TYR A 182 -40.68 8.42 9.57
C TYR A 182 -39.65 7.57 8.81
N GLU A 183 -38.37 7.84 9.03
CA GLU A 183 -37.25 7.14 8.37
C GLU A 183 -37.08 5.67 8.81
N ARG A 184 -37.86 5.20 9.78
CA ARG A 184 -37.63 3.93 10.46
C ARG A 184 -38.83 2.98 10.48
N MET A 185 -39.73 3.16 9.54
CA MET A 185 -40.93 2.28 9.52
C MET A 185 -40.57 0.79 9.45
N ASN A 186 -39.38 0.45 8.90
CA ASN A 186 -38.91 -0.93 8.71
C ASN A 186 -37.59 -1.28 9.46
N GLU A 187 -36.90 -0.32 10.09
CA GLU A 187 -35.64 -0.58 10.82
C GLU A 187 -35.59 0.19 12.14
N THR A 188 -35.01 -0.44 13.19
CA THR A 188 -34.74 0.26 14.45
C THR A 188 -33.61 1.26 14.26
N TRP A 189 -33.64 2.36 15.05
CA TRP A 189 -32.59 3.39 15.05
C TRP A 189 -31.19 2.79 15.23
N MET A 190 -31.07 1.85 16.17
CA MET A 190 -29.84 1.15 16.47
C MET A 190 -29.32 0.34 15.27
N SER A 191 -30.20 -0.36 14.55
CA SER A 191 -29.82 -1.15 13.37
C SER A 191 -29.24 -0.27 12.25
N LYS A 192 -29.88 0.86 11.95
CA LYS A 192 -29.38 1.84 10.94
C LYS A 192 -28.02 2.41 11.36
N ASN A 193 -27.92 2.89 12.61
CA ASN A 193 -26.68 3.52 13.08
C ASN A 193 -25.51 2.54 13.20
N LYS A 194 -25.75 1.27 13.51
CA LYS A 194 -24.75 0.22 13.44
C LYS A 194 -24.15 0.09 12.05
N LYS A 195 -24.98 0.08 11.01
CA LYS A 195 -24.50 0.03 9.61
C LYS A 195 -23.65 1.25 9.24
N VAL A 196 -24.05 2.44 9.69
CA VAL A 196 -23.30 3.67 9.49
C VAL A 196 -21.98 3.64 10.24
N ALA A 197 -22.01 3.26 11.52
CA ALA A 197 -20.81 3.17 12.36
C ALA A 197 -19.82 2.12 11.85
N PHE A 198 -20.29 0.98 11.35
CA PHE A 198 -19.44 -0.02 10.73
C PHE A 198 -18.70 0.54 9.51
N ARG A 199 -19.40 1.27 8.63
CA ARG A 199 -18.76 1.93 7.49
C ARG A 199 -17.73 2.96 7.92
N TYR A 200 -18.04 3.74 8.94
CA TYR A 200 -17.11 4.73 9.51
C TYR A 200 -15.87 4.05 10.10
N HIS A 201 -16.08 2.93 10.80
CA HIS A 201 -15.00 2.12 11.36
C HIS A 201 -14.06 1.59 10.28
N MET A 202 -14.62 1.03 9.21
CA MET A 202 -13.85 0.52 8.07
C MET A 202 -13.13 1.65 7.32
N GLU A 203 -13.77 2.83 7.12
CA GLU A 203 -13.13 3.98 6.50
C GLU A 203 -11.97 4.53 7.36
N ALA A 204 -12.13 4.59 8.68
CA ALA A 204 -11.08 5.05 9.59
C ALA A 204 -9.86 4.10 9.56
N LYS A 205 -10.12 2.80 9.57
CA LYS A 205 -9.10 1.76 9.44
C LYS A 205 -8.37 1.85 8.10
N GLU A 206 -9.11 2.00 6.99
CA GLU A 206 -8.55 2.17 5.64
C GLU A 206 -7.64 3.41 5.55
N ARG A 207 -8.06 4.53 6.12
CA ARG A 207 -7.25 5.77 6.17
C ARG A 207 -5.93 5.56 6.90
N ALA A 208 -5.97 4.90 8.05
CA ALA A 208 -4.77 4.59 8.82
C ALA A 208 -3.86 3.61 8.07
N PHE A 209 -4.43 2.63 7.38
CA PHE A 209 -3.66 1.67 6.57
C PHE A 209 -2.98 2.32 5.36
N ILE A 210 -3.55 3.39 4.81
CA ILE A 210 -2.93 4.10 3.68
C ILE A 210 -1.87 5.09 4.15
N ALA A 211 -2.22 6.02 5.05
CA ALA A 211 -1.44 7.21 5.36
C ALA A 211 -1.06 7.34 6.85
N GLY A 212 -1.19 6.27 7.62
CA GLY A 212 -0.76 6.25 9.02
C GLY A 212 0.75 6.48 9.15
N GLN A 213 1.17 7.02 10.28
CA GLN A 213 2.59 7.16 10.66
C GLN A 213 2.85 6.37 11.94
N LYS A 214 3.95 5.63 11.94
CA LYS A 214 4.33 4.79 13.08
C LYS A 214 4.76 5.65 14.27
N LYS A 215 4.03 5.52 15.39
CA LYS A 215 4.41 6.16 16.65
C LYS A 215 3.95 5.36 17.84
N TYR A 216 4.76 5.33 18.89
CA TYR A 216 4.39 4.85 20.19
C TYR A 216 4.57 5.97 21.23
N ASP A 217 3.46 6.37 21.85
CA ASP A 217 3.41 7.29 22.96
C ASP A 217 3.43 6.47 24.26
N THR A 218 4.55 6.48 24.94
CA THR A 218 4.77 5.69 26.18
C THR A 218 3.94 6.19 27.35
N ASP A 219 3.71 7.50 27.43
CA ASP A 219 3.02 8.12 28.56
C ASP A 219 1.53 7.76 28.59
N ALA A 220 0.89 7.79 27.41
CA ALA A 220 -0.53 7.42 27.27
C ALA A 220 -0.73 5.97 26.79
N ALA A 221 0.31 5.19 26.60
CA ALA A 221 0.28 3.87 25.96
C ALA A 221 -0.49 3.86 24.63
N ARG A 222 -0.43 4.98 23.90
CA ARG A 222 -1.13 5.18 22.63
C ARG A 222 -0.22 4.79 21.48
N ARG A 223 -0.74 4.01 20.53
CA ARG A 223 -0.01 3.51 19.37
C ARG A 223 -0.71 3.88 18.08
N THR A 224 0.06 4.25 17.08
CA THR A 224 -0.39 4.43 15.69
C THR A 224 0.40 3.49 14.78
N CYS A 225 -0.29 2.91 13.82
CA CYS A 225 0.36 2.06 12.81
C CYS A 225 0.99 2.89 11.71
N SER A 226 2.09 2.39 11.15
CA SER A 226 2.61 2.81 9.85
C SER A 226 1.62 2.42 8.76
N GLY A 227 1.29 3.34 7.89
CA GLY A 227 0.50 3.08 6.70
C GLY A 227 1.34 2.53 5.55
N ILE A 228 0.69 2.00 4.53
CA ILE A 228 1.34 1.44 3.35
C ILE A 228 2.29 2.45 2.70
N LEU A 229 1.88 3.72 2.59
CA LEU A 229 2.70 4.77 1.98
C LEU A 229 4.05 4.98 2.69
N GLU A 230 4.16 4.72 3.99
CA GLU A 230 5.42 4.88 4.72
C GLU A 230 6.46 3.84 4.29
N TYR A 231 6.02 2.65 3.89
CA TYR A 231 6.90 1.57 3.43
C TYR A 231 7.31 1.71 1.96
N LEU A 232 6.51 2.39 1.11
CA LEU A 232 6.79 2.46 -0.32
C LEU A 232 8.06 3.26 -0.61
N THR A 233 9.06 2.59 -1.15
CA THR A 233 10.33 3.18 -1.58
C THR A 233 10.26 3.71 -3.00
N MET A 234 9.56 2.97 -3.89
CA MET A 234 9.38 3.37 -5.29
C MET A 234 8.28 4.40 -5.41
N ARG A 235 8.66 5.65 -5.70
CA ARG A 235 7.75 6.79 -5.82
C ARG A 235 8.08 7.60 -7.04
N GLU A 236 7.10 7.77 -7.95
CA GLU A 236 7.29 8.47 -9.20
C GLU A 236 6.34 9.65 -9.35
N ASP A 237 6.89 10.83 -9.63
CA ASP A 237 6.15 12.07 -9.89
C ASP A 237 5.84 12.20 -11.39
N MET A 238 4.56 12.13 -11.74
CA MET A 238 4.06 12.26 -13.11
C MET A 238 3.54 13.66 -13.43
N SER A 239 3.81 14.67 -12.59
CA SER A 239 3.28 16.03 -12.74
C SER A 239 3.67 16.71 -14.04
N SER A 240 4.83 16.39 -14.60
CA SER A 240 5.30 16.96 -15.86
C SER A 240 4.55 16.45 -17.10
N SER A 241 4.20 15.18 -17.13
CA SER A 241 3.32 14.55 -18.13
C SER A 241 3.15 13.07 -17.80
N PHE A 242 1.92 12.60 -17.72
CA PHE A 242 1.63 11.19 -17.67
C PHE A 242 1.55 10.64 -19.10
N THR A 243 2.40 9.68 -19.42
CA THR A 243 2.40 8.99 -20.72
C THR A 243 2.43 7.48 -20.50
N ARG A 244 1.97 6.73 -21.51
CA ARG A 244 2.05 5.27 -21.48
C ARG A 244 3.48 4.77 -21.27
N ALA A 245 4.48 5.37 -21.93
CA ALA A 245 5.87 4.96 -21.80
C ALA A 245 6.41 5.11 -20.37
N LYS A 246 6.08 6.22 -19.68
CA LYS A 246 6.45 6.41 -18.28
C LYS A 246 5.76 5.41 -17.37
N PHE A 247 4.50 5.12 -17.63
CA PHE A 247 3.76 4.13 -16.85
C PHE A 247 4.34 2.71 -17.04
N GLU A 248 4.70 2.34 -18.27
CA GLU A 248 5.35 1.05 -18.55
C GLU A 248 6.74 0.95 -17.90
N ALA A 249 7.54 2.04 -17.92
CA ALA A 249 8.83 2.08 -17.22
C ALA A 249 8.67 1.92 -15.69
N PHE A 250 7.65 2.56 -15.11
CA PHE A 250 7.33 2.37 -13.68
C PHE A 250 6.92 0.93 -13.37
N ILE A 251 6.09 0.31 -14.20
CA ILE A 251 5.71 -1.10 -14.03
C ILE A 251 6.93 -2.01 -14.14
N GLU A 252 7.80 -1.78 -15.12
CA GLU A 252 9.04 -2.52 -15.30
C GLU A 252 9.91 -2.47 -14.04
N GLU A 253 10.08 -1.29 -13.46
CA GLU A 253 10.87 -1.08 -12.25
C GLU A 253 10.29 -1.83 -11.05
N VAL A 254 8.98 -1.69 -10.79
CA VAL A 254 8.30 -2.35 -9.68
C VAL A 254 8.27 -3.87 -9.85
N MET A 255 8.01 -4.36 -11.07
CA MET A 255 7.89 -5.79 -11.33
C MET A 255 9.24 -6.49 -11.52
N ARG A 256 10.35 -5.76 -11.63
CA ARG A 256 11.70 -6.32 -11.75
C ARG A 256 12.03 -7.28 -10.61
N ASN A 257 11.54 -6.97 -9.41
CA ASN A 257 11.81 -7.78 -8.22
C ASN A 257 10.91 -9.03 -8.09
N GLY A 258 10.09 -9.29 -9.10
CA GLY A 258 9.11 -10.38 -9.09
C GLY A 258 7.82 -9.99 -8.40
N GLY A 259 6.85 -10.88 -8.42
CA GLY A 259 5.51 -10.70 -7.85
C GLY A 259 4.46 -11.18 -8.85
N ASN A 260 3.32 -11.64 -8.34
CA ASN A 260 2.31 -12.29 -9.20
C ASN A 260 0.93 -11.67 -9.12
N ASN A 261 0.62 -10.90 -8.07
CA ASN A 261 -0.75 -10.50 -7.76
C ASN A 261 -0.86 -9.00 -7.54
N TYR A 262 -0.61 -8.25 -8.63
CA TYR A 262 -0.57 -6.80 -8.59
C TYR A 262 -1.95 -6.17 -8.67
N PHE A 263 -2.22 -5.24 -7.73
CA PHE A 263 -3.39 -4.40 -7.71
C PHE A 263 -3.01 -2.92 -7.82
N LEU A 264 -3.63 -2.22 -8.76
CA LEU A 264 -3.50 -0.77 -8.92
C LEU A 264 -4.71 -0.08 -8.31
N PHE A 265 -4.54 0.50 -7.14
CA PHE A 265 -5.56 1.30 -6.48
C PHE A 265 -5.41 2.76 -6.92
N GLY A 266 -6.32 3.25 -7.75
CA GLY A 266 -6.23 4.59 -8.32
C GLY A 266 -7.34 5.52 -7.88
N THR A 267 -7.02 6.83 -7.79
CA THR A 267 -8.03 7.89 -7.66
C THR A 267 -8.80 8.08 -8.98
N GLY A 268 -10.00 8.67 -8.91
CA GLY A 268 -10.80 8.90 -10.12
C GLY A 268 -10.11 9.82 -11.15
N LYS A 269 -9.31 10.79 -10.68
CA LYS A 269 -8.53 11.67 -11.55
C LYS A 269 -7.45 10.89 -12.29
N PHE A 270 -6.68 10.08 -11.57
CA PHE A 270 -5.68 9.19 -12.15
C PHE A 270 -6.29 8.24 -13.18
N LEU A 271 -7.34 7.51 -12.82
CA LEU A 271 -7.97 6.53 -13.70
C LEU A 271 -8.56 7.16 -14.98
N ARG A 272 -9.05 8.40 -14.90
CA ARG A 272 -9.52 9.13 -16.09
C ARG A 272 -8.38 9.39 -17.07
N VAL A 273 -7.22 9.87 -16.59
CA VAL A 273 -6.05 10.14 -17.43
C VAL A 273 -5.46 8.82 -17.94
N PHE A 274 -5.38 7.81 -17.08
CA PHE A 274 -4.96 6.47 -17.45
C PHE A 274 -5.80 5.89 -18.60
N ASN A 275 -7.11 6.02 -18.55
CA ASN A 275 -7.99 5.58 -19.63
C ASN A 275 -7.72 6.32 -20.95
N THR A 276 -7.39 7.61 -20.90
CA THR A 276 -7.12 8.39 -22.10
C THR A 276 -5.77 8.04 -22.72
N GLU A 277 -4.71 8.02 -21.91
CA GLU A 277 -3.32 7.89 -22.37
C GLU A 277 -2.90 6.44 -22.63
N VAL A 278 -3.34 5.53 -21.79
CA VAL A 278 -2.91 4.13 -21.87
C VAL A 278 -3.90 3.28 -22.65
N LEU A 279 -5.19 3.43 -22.39
CA LEU A 279 -6.23 2.61 -23.01
C LEU A 279 -6.73 3.16 -24.34
N GLY A 280 -6.77 4.50 -24.51
CA GLY A 280 -7.23 5.15 -25.74
C GLY A 280 -6.32 4.90 -26.94
N ASN A 281 -5.03 4.65 -26.72
CA ASN A 281 -4.02 4.48 -27.76
C ASN A 281 -3.64 3.02 -28.06
N SER A 282 -4.32 2.04 -27.47
CA SER A 282 -3.98 0.63 -27.68
C SER A 282 -5.19 -0.26 -27.93
N GLN A 283 -5.06 -1.12 -28.91
CA GLN A 283 -5.91 -2.31 -29.07
C GLN A 283 -5.61 -3.33 -27.97
N MET A 284 -5.66 -2.91 -26.70
CA MET A 284 -5.31 -3.81 -25.60
C MET A 284 -6.53 -4.64 -25.19
N ASN A 285 -6.30 -5.92 -25.02
CA ASN A 285 -7.24 -6.86 -24.44
C ASN A 285 -7.51 -6.51 -22.98
N ILE A 286 -8.53 -5.67 -22.77
CA ILE A 286 -9.08 -5.45 -21.43
C ILE A 286 -10.25 -6.41 -21.33
N THR A 287 -10.14 -7.35 -20.44
CA THR A 287 -11.29 -8.19 -20.10
C THR A 287 -12.08 -7.47 -19.03
N PRO A 288 -13.28 -6.93 -19.31
CA PRO A 288 -14.12 -6.34 -18.29
C PRO A 288 -14.62 -7.45 -17.38
N GLU A 289 -13.99 -7.64 -16.23
CA GLU A 289 -14.57 -8.47 -15.19
C GLU A 289 -15.64 -7.68 -14.45
N THR A 290 -16.85 -8.19 -14.49
CA THR A 290 -17.99 -7.70 -13.73
C THR A 290 -17.76 -7.86 -12.25
N LYS A 291 -18.03 -6.78 -11.48
CA LYS A 291 -18.12 -6.69 -10.00
C LYS A 291 -17.67 -7.93 -9.21
N LYS A 292 -16.43 -7.95 -8.79
CA LYS A 292 -15.89 -8.96 -7.89
C LYS A 292 -15.75 -8.33 -6.50
N TRP A 293 -16.21 -9.01 -5.45
CA TRP A 293 -16.21 -8.51 -4.05
C TRP A 293 -16.90 -7.14 -3.85
N GLY A 294 -17.86 -6.76 -4.72
CA GLY A 294 -18.52 -5.45 -4.67
C GLY A 294 -17.70 -4.29 -5.23
N LEU A 295 -16.53 -4.53 -5.78
CA LEU A 295 -15.65 -3.58 -6.43
C LEU A 295 -15.75 -3.70 -7.96
N ASN A 296 -15.64 -2.57 -8.66
CA ASN A 296 -15.46 -2.56 -10.11
C ASN A 296 -13.99 -2.84 -10.40
N ILE A 297 -13.71 -3.95 -11.03
CA ILE A 297 -12.37 -4.44 -11.32
C ILE A 297 -12.19 -4.48 -12.84
N GLN A 298 -11.02 -4.01 -13.29
CA GLN A 298 -10.54 -4.15 -14.67
C GLN A 298 -9.15 -4.77 -14.63
N ASN A 299 -8.85 -5.65 -15.58
CA ASN A 299 -7.52 -6.24 -15.70
C ASN A 299 -6.77 -5.56 -16.84
N TYR A 300 -5.57 -5.12 -16.55
CA TYR A 300 -4.62 -4.60 -17.52
C TYR A 300 -3.52 -5.64 -17.73
N HIS A 301 -3.35 -6.06 -18.98
CA HIS A 301 -2.33 -7.04 -19.38
C HIS A 301 -1.13 -6.31 -19.94
N SER A 302 -0.02 -6.30 -19.22
CA SER A 302 1.27 -5.82 -19.66
C SER A 302 2.15 -6.99 -20.07
N VAL A 303 3.23 -6.71 -20.82
CA VAL A 303 4.30 -7.68 -21.10
C VAL A 303 4.96 -8.17 -19.81
N PHE A 304 5.00 -7.33 -18.79
CA PHE A 304 5.62 -7.62 -17.49
C PHE A 304 4.70 -8.41 -16.55
N GLY A 305 3.39 -8.42 -16.78
CA GLY A 305 2.43 -9.15 -15.94
C GLY A 305 1.01 -8.58 -16.00
N ASN A 306 0.14 -9.15 -15.17
CA ASN A 306 -1.25 -8.76 -15.08
C ASN A 306 -1.46 -7.83 -13.89
N ILE A 307 -2.16 -6.72 -14.10
CA ILE A 307 -2.47 -5.75 -13.07
C ILE A 307 -3.98 -5.62 -12.94
N THR A 308 -4.48 -5.82 -11.74
CA THR A 308 -5.90 -5.63 -11.40
C THR A 308 -6.13 -4.18 -10.98
N ILE A 309 -6.92 -3.44 -11.76
CA ILE A 309 -7.20 -2.03 -11.51
C ILE A 309 -8.47 -1.89 -10.67
N VAL A 310 -8.37 -1.15 -9.57
CA VAL A 310 -9.46 -0.89 -8.63
C VAL A 310 -9.61 0.60 -8.38
N TYR A 311 -10.83 1.13 -8.54
CA TYR A 311 -11.13 2.50 -8.14
C TYR A 311 -11.15 2.63 -6.62
N HIS A 312 -10.32 3.52 -6.09
CA HIS A 312 -10.18 3.75 -4.66
C HIS A 312 -10.68 5.14 -4.26
N ARG A 313 -11.89 5.20 -3.72
CA ARG A 313 -12.54 6.47 -3.38
C ARG A 313 -11.89 7.19 -2.20
N VAL A 314 -11.49 6.45 -1.17
CA VAL A 314 -10.93 7.04 0.07
C VAL A 314 -9.55 7.63 -0.18
N LEU A 315 -8.78 7.04 -1.10
CA LEU A 315 -7.47 7.55 -1.53
C LEU A 315 -7.57 9.00 -2.02
N HIS A 316 -8.62 9.33 -2.80
CA HIS A 316 -8.87 10.70 -3.23
C HIS A 316 -9.05 11.66 -2.05
N LYS A 317 -9.80 11.26 -1.02
CA LYS A 317 -10.06 12.10 0.15
C LYS A 317 -8.84 12.35 1.05
N ILE A 318 -7.86 11.43 1.01
CA ILE A 318 -6.68 11.50 1.87
C ILE A 318 -5.53 12.21 1.19
N LEU A 319 -5.31 11.94 -0.10
CA LEU A 319 -4.09 12.27 -0.81
C LEU A 319 -4.26 13.32 -1.91
N SER A 320 -5.49 13.62 -2.36
CA SER A 320 -5.70 14.50 -3.51
C SER A 320 -5.21 15.93 -3.29
N ASP A 321 -5.27 16.43 -2.07
CA ASP A 321 -4.86 17.81 -1.75
C ASP A 321 -3.34 17.97 -1.82
N VAL A 322 -2.59 16.89 -1.59
CA VAL A 322 -1.11 16.89 -1.60
C VAL A 322 -0.55 16.37 -2.91
N TYR A 323 -1.13 15.30 -3.45
CA TYR A 323 -0.56 14.53 -4.57
C TYR A 323 -1.38 14.62 -5.86
N GLY A 324 -2.53 15.32 -5.87
CA GLY A 324 -3.41 15.40 -7.04
C GLY A 324 -4.02 14.04 -7.39
N GLY A 325 -3.95 13.67 -8.67
CA GLY A 325 -4.30 12.31 -9.09
C GLY A 325 -3.18 11.35 -8.74
N CYS A 326 -3.48 10.30 -7.98
CA CYS A 326 -2.48 9.34 -7.53
C CYS A 326 -2.98 7.89 -7.61
N ALA A 327 -2.05 6.95 -7.63
CA ALA A 327 -2.32 5.53 -7.59
C ALA A 327 -1.23 4.77 -6.83
N MET A 328 -1.61 3.67 -6.20
CA MET A 328 -0.70 2.73 -5.54
C MET A 328 -0.73 1.39 -6.29
N LEU A 329 0.43 0.91 -6.71
CA LEU A 329 0.63 -0.41 -7.26
C LEU A 329 1.17 -1.31 -6.15
N LEU A 330 0.39 -2.29 -5.74
CA LEU A 330 0.70 -3.17 -4.62
C LEU A 330 0.67 -4.63 -5.05
N ASP A 331 1.68 -5.39 -4.68
CA ASP A 331 1.61 -6.85 -4.72
C ASP A 331 0.85 -7.34 -3.47
N MET A 332 -0.39 -7.78 -3.67
CA MET A 332 -1.26 -8.19 -2.56
C MET A 332 -0.82 -9.51 -1.90
N ASP A 333 0.15 -10.22 -2.48
CA ASP A 333 0.75 -11.39 -1.85
C ASP A 333 1.77 -11.02 -0.76
N LEU A 334 2.28 -9.80 -0.81
CA LEU A 334 3.24 -9.25 0.14
C LEU A 334 2.61 -8.27 1.14
N VAL A 335 1.32 -7.95 1.00
CA VAL A 335 0.58 -7.11 1.95
C VAL A 335 -0.29 -7.98 2.84
N THR A 336 -0.16 -7.81 4.16
CA THR A 336 -0.89 -8.60 5.16
C THR A 336 -1.48 -7.68 6.23
N GLU A 337 -2.70 -7.94 6.66
CA GLU A 337 -3.26 -7.34 7.86
C GLU A 337 -2.88 -8.18 9.08
N TYR A 338 -2.02 -7.66 9.94
CA TYR A 338 -1.77 -8.25 11.25
C TYR A 338 -2.82 -7.75 12.25
N TYR A 339 -3.39 -8.64 13.03
CA TYR A 339 -4.36 -8.30 14.05
C TYR A 339 -4.05 -8.96 15.40
N LEU A 340 -4.20 -8.19 16.46
CA LEU A 340 -4.24 -8.70 17.84
C LEU A 340 -5.69 -9.00 18.23
N ARG A 341 -6.62 -8.11 17.86
CA ARG A 341 -8.07 -8.28 18.01
C ARG A 341 -8.73 -8.01 16.67
N LYS A 342 -9.43 -9.02 16.13
CA LYS A 342 -10.21 -8.86 14.88
C LYS A 342 -11.31 -7.81 15.04
N ASP A 343 -11.81 -7.34 13.89
CA ASP A 343 -13.01 -6.53 13.86
C ASP A 343 -14.14 -7.25 14.59
N GLN A 344 -14.58 -6.69 15.71
CA GLN A 344 -15.63 -7.25 16.55
C GLN A 344 -16.63 -6.18 16.97
N TYR A 345 -17.87 -6.61 17.07
CA TYR A 345 -18.94 -5.79 17.59
C TYR A 345 -19.17 -6.15 19.07
N GLN A 346 -19.14 -5.14 19.94
CA GLN A 346 -19.37 -5.27 21.37
C GLN A 346 -20.66 -4.55 21.72
N PRO A 347 -21.74 -5.28 22.06
CA PRO A 347 -23.00 -4.70 22.47
C PRO A 347 -23.01 -4.38 23.98
N ASN A 348 -23.85 -3.42 24.36
CA ASN A 348 -24.20 -3.12 25.76
C ASN A 348 -22.99 -2.79 26.65
N ILE A 349 -22.19 -1.83 26.22
CA ILE A 349 -21.00 -1.37 26.96
C ILE A 349 -21.23 -0.11 27.80
N GLN A 350 -22.49 0.33 27.94
CA GLN A 350 -22.86 1.45 28.79
C GLN A 350 -22.69 1.09 30.29
N ASN A 351 -22.51 2.10 31.13
CA ASN A 351 -22.55 1.94 32.55
C ASN A 351 -24.01 1.58 33.04
N ASN A 352 -24.12 0.89 34.13
CA ASN A 352 -25.41 0.38 34.63
C ASN A 352 -26.39 1.48 35.05
N ASP A 353 -25.92 2.69 35.33
CA ASP A 353 -26.67 3.85 35.77
C ASP A 353 -27.15 4.76 34.63
N VAL A 354 -26.79 4.44 33.39
CA VAL A 354 -27.12 5.25 32.19
C VAL A 354 -28.37 4.73 31.51
N ASP A 355 -29.42 5.58 31.44
CA ASP A 355 -30.60 5.29 30.62
C ASP A 355 -30.27 5.43 29.14
N GLY A 356 -29.89 4.29 28.53
CA GLY A 356 -29.53 4.24 27.12
C GLY A 356 -28.82 2.95 26.76
N ARG A 357 -28.40 2.88 25.50
CA ARG A 357 -27.62 1.77 24.98
C ARG A 357 -26.37 2.31 24.25
N LYS A 358 -25.24 1.71 24.62
CA LYS A 358 -23.96 1.96 23.98
C LYS A 358 -23.38 0.67 23.43
N ASP A 359 -23.12 0.64 22.14
CA ASP A 359 -22.44 -0.46 21.45
C ASP A 359 -21.19 0.09 20.79
N GLN A 360 -20.20 -0.74 20.48
CA GLN A 360 -19.01 -0.29 19.72
C GLN A 360 -18.52 -1.34 18.74
N TYR A 361 -17.91 -0.86 17.67
CA TYR A 361 -16.98 -1.64 16.84
C TYR A 361 -15.58 -1.45 17.37
N LEU A 362 -14.84 -2.52 17.50
CA LEU A 362 -13.47 -2.51 18.00
C LEU A 362 -12.59 -3.40 17.13
N ALA A 363 -11.42 -2.89 16.76
CA ALA A 363 -10.36 -3.66 16.13
C ALA A 363 -9.00 -3.22 16.69
N GLU A 364 -8.04 -4.11 16.67
CA GLU A 364 -6.64 -3.81 16.97
C GLU A 364 -5.77 -4.52 15.95
N CYS A 365 -5.28 -3.73 14.97
CA CYS A 365 -4.61 -4.26 13.81
C CYS A 365 -3.64 -3.23 13.19
N CYS A 366 -2.81 -3.68 12.28
CA CYS A 366 -1.94 -2.85 11.46
C CYS A 366 -1.68 -3.51 10.10
N PRO A 367 -1.32 -2.76 9.05
CA PRO A 367 -0.82 -3.33 7.81
C PRO A 367 0.64 -3.76 7.99
N GLY A 368 1.01 -4.86 7.36
CA GLY A 368 2.39 -5.25 7.11
C GLY A 368 2.63 -5.27 5.62
N VAL A 369 3.71 -4.66 5.20
CA VAL A 369 4.14 -4.59 3.79
C VAL A 369 5.53 -5.16 3.72
N ALA A 370 5.65 -6.33 3.12
CA ALA A 370 6.94 -6.99 2.91
C ALA A 370 7.53 -6.59 1.56
N ASN A 371 8.85 -6.58 1.46
CA ASN A 371 9.60 -6.21 0.27
C ASN A 371 9.13 -4.90 -0.38
N PRO A 372 9.45 -3.74 0.21
CA PRO A 372 9.00 -2.43 -0.28
C PRO A 372 9.29 -2.15 -1.76
N ALA A 373 10.32 -2.77 -2.32
CA ALA A 373 10.70 -2.63 -3.73
C ALA A 373 9.69 -3.24 -4.72
N ASN A 374 8.80 -4.15 -4.26
CA ASN A 374 7.75 -4.74 -5.08
C ASN A 374 6.47 -3.89 -5.15
N HIS A 375 6.50 -2.72 -4.55
CA HIS A 375 5.36 -1.83 -4.46
C HIS A 375 5.74 -0.44 -4.96
N GLY A 376 4.77 0.29 -5.52
CA GLY A 376 5.03 1.61 -6.04
C GLY A 376 3.90 2.61 -5.83
N PHE A 377 4.26 3.88 -5.81
CA PHE A 377 3.33 5.00 -5.68
C PHE A 377 3.55 6.01 -6.81
N LEU A 378 2.47 6.33 -7.51
CA LEU A 378 2.42 7.32 -8.58
C LEU A 378 1.58 8.51 -8.14
N TRP A 379 2.02 9.74 -8.47
CA TRP A 379 1.25 10.95 -8.18
C TRP A 379 1.44 12.04 -9.22
N GLY A 380 0.74 13.17 -9.06
CA GLY A 380 0.89 14.34 -9.92
C GLY A 380 0.08 14.31 -11.22
N VAL A 381 -0.80 13.33 -11.38
CA VAL A 381 -1.61 13.18 -12.61
C VAL A 381 -2.85 14.05 -12.60
#